data_6145e40edbd677b9cd1ac3c197eb004b
#
_entry.id   6145e40edbd677b9cd1ac3c197eb004b
#
_cell.length_a   1.000
_cell.length_b   1.000
_cell.length_c   1.000
_cell.angle_alpha   90.00
_cell.angle_beta   90.00
_cell.angle_gamma   90.00
#
_symmetry.space_group_name_H-M   'P 1'
#
loop_
_entity.id
_entity.type
_entity.pdbx_description
1 polymer ?
#
loop_
_entity_poly.entity_id
_entity_poly.type
_entity_poly.pdbx_seq_one_letter_code
_entity_poly.pdbx_strand_id
1 'polypeptide(L)'
;MKKLAKKLLCLTAVLALTLSLFTGCKSKNEKTLFEYAGQEVTFQEAHVYARIMQYQAEAQYGAYFGDSMWSMQVGTDSKGKKITMQQSVKDSVINQLKQIKVLAAHADDYNVKLTKSEKKQIKESVTAFAKDSTGKKVMKKTEADKDMIQKLYEESTIASKVMQAIIKKANVTVTDDE
;
A
#
# COMPACT_ATOMS: atom_id res chain seq x y z
N MET A 1 -21.10 35.52 14.03
CA MET A 1 -19.65 35.21 14.07
C MET A 1 -19.21 34.43 15.32
N LYS A 2 -19.66 34.73 16.53
CA LYS A 2 -19.25 34.01 17.78
C LYS A 2 -19.67 32.53 17.87
N LYS A 3 -20.76 32.11 17.20
CA LYS A 3 -21.24 30.69 17.21
C LYS A 3 -20.43 29.77 16.27
N LEU A 4 -19.84 30.29 15.19
CA LEU A 4 -18.99 29.53 14.29
C LEU A 4 -17.60 29.24 14.90
N ALA A 5 -17.04 30.24 15.62
CA ALA A 5 -15.76 30.10 16.29
C ALA A 5 -15.79 29.04 17.39
N LYS A 6 -16.91 28.91 18.15
CA LYS A 6 -17.07 27.86 19.15
C LYS A 6 -17.19 26.47 18.56
N LYS A 7 -17.80 26.30 17.39
CA LYS A 7 -17.87 24.99 16.70
C LYS A 7 -16.51 24.58 16.11
N LEU A 8 -15.74 25.55 15.62
CA LEU A 8 -14.39 25.30 15.13
C LEU A 8 -13.42 24.90 16.26
N LEU A 9 -13.57 25.54 17.44
CA LEU A 9 -12.75 25.24 18.62
C LEU A 9 -13.04 23.84 19.19
N CYS A 10 -14.30 23.37 19.12
CA CYS A 10 -14.65 22.01 19.53
C CYS A 10 -14.12 20.93 18.57
N LEU A 11 -14.02 21.24 17.26
CA LEU A 11 -13.50 20.29 16.28
C LEU A 11 -11.99 20.06 16.44
N THR A 12 -11.24 21.11 16.80
CA THR A 12 -9.79 21.01 17.06
C THR A 12 -9.47 20.32 18.39
N ALA A 13 -10.33 20.42 19.39
CA ALA A 13 -10.13 19.75 20.70
C ALA A 13 -10.40 18.23 20.62
N VAL A 14 -11.28 17.76 19.75
CA VAL A 14 -11.54 16.32 19.55
C VAL A 14 -10.38 15.65 18.79
N LEU A 15 -9.68 16.39 17.91
CA LEU A 15 -8.53 15.86 17.17
C LEU A 15 -7.28 15.69 18.05
N ALA A 16 -7.18 16.42 19.17
CA ALA A 16 -6.03 16.36 20.08
C ALA A 16 -6.15 15.27 21.16
N LEU A 17 -7.35 14.74 21.41
CA LEU A 17 -7.61 13.77 22.49
C LEU A 17 -7.54 12.30 22.06
N THR A 18 -7.41 12.01 20.76
CA THR A 18 -7.28 10.63 20.26
C THR A 18 -5.82 10.13 20.20
N LEU A 19 -4.84 10.96 20.50
CA LEU A 19 -3.41 10.63 20.43
C LEU A 19 -2.83 9.98 21.70
N SER A 20 -3.60 9.74 22.76
CA SER A 20 -3.04 9.36 24.07
C SER A 20 -3.48 8.01 24.65
N LEU A 21 -4.16 7.14 23.91
CA LEU A 21 -4.65 5.85 24.47
C LEU A 21 -4.05 4.57 23.86
N PHE A 22 -3.01 4.66 23.03
CA PHE A 22 -2.33 3.48 22.51
C PHE A 22 -0.86 3.37 22.96
N THR A 23 -0.60 3.48 24.25
CA THR A 23 0.70 3.12 24.85
C THR A 23 0.72 1.64 25.30
N GLY A 24 0.17 0.75 24.49
CA GLY A 24 0.59 -0.64 24.51
C GLY A 24 1.87 -0.75 23.70
N CYS A 25 2.87 -1.53 24.14
CA CYS A 25 4.05 -1.86 23.36
C CYS A 25 3.61 -2.63 22.09
N LYS A 26 3.18 -1.91 21.06
CA LYS A 26 2.96 -2.52 19.74
C LYS A 26 4.29 -3.11 19.28
N SER A 27 4.28 -4.33 18.80
CA SER A 27 5.43 -4.92 18.13
C SER A 27 5.88 -3.99 16.99
N LYS A 28 7.14 -4.08 16.55
CA LYS A 28 7.63 -3.26 15.43
C LYS A 28 6.72 -3.38 14.20
N ASN A 29 6.17 -4.55 13.99
CA ASN A 29 5.32 -4.88 12.83
C ASN A 29 3.94 -4.20 12.89
N GLU A 30 3.40 -3.99 14.10
CA GLU A 30 2.11 -3.34 14.33
C GLU A 30 2.17 -1.81 14.37
N LYS A 31 3.39 -1.24 14.33
CA LYS A 31 3.54 0.22 14.34
C LYS A 31 2.98 0.81 13.07
N THR A 32 2.15 1.83 13.20
CA THR A 32 1.71 2.66 12.09
C THR A 32 2.93 3.33 11.47
N LEU A 33 3.15 3.08 10.19
CA LEU A 33 4.23 3.70 9.42
C LEU A 33 3.82 5.11 8.97
N PHE A 34 2.59 5.23 8.47
CA PHE A 34 1.92 6.48 8.15
C PHE A 34 0.40 6.25 8.07
N GLU A 35 -0.32 7.36 8.12
CA GLU A 35 -1.77 7.41 7.87
C GLU A 35 -2.03 8.21 6.59
N TYR A 36 -2.94 7.75 5.77
CA TYR A 36 -3.33 8.43 4.55
C TYR A 36 -4.82 8.22 4.27
N ALA A 37 -5.54 9.33 4.02
CA ALA A 37 -7.00 9.31 3.80
C ALA A 37 -7.79 8.57 4.91
N GLY A 38 -7.38 8.73 6.17
CA GLY A 38 -8.00 8.06 7.31
C GLY A 38 -7.73 6.56 7.43
N GLN A 39 -6.80 6.05 6.62
CA GLN A 39 -6.40 4.64 6.62
C GLN A 39 -4.97 4.49 7.14
N GLU A 40 -4.79 3.64 8.13
CA GLU A 40 -3.46 3.30 8.64
C GLU A 40 -2.74 2.34 7.70
N VAL A 41 -1.44 2.59 7.52
CA VAL A 41 -0.49 1.64 6.93
C VAL A 41 0.50 1.23 7.99
N THR A 42 0.56 -0.07 8.30
CA THR A 42 1.50 -0.59 9.27
C THR A 42 2.89 -0.82 8.65
N PHE A 43 3.92 -0.87 9.50
CA PHE A 43 5.25 -1.24 9.05
C PHE A 43 5.25 -2.62 8.37
N GLN A 44 4.46 -3.58 8.88
CA GLN A 44 4.38 -4.92 8.31
C GLN A 44 3.80 -4.92 6.90
N GLU A 45 2.71 -4.17 6.66
CA GLU A 45 2.14 -4.02 5.32
C GLU A 45 3.18 -3.50 4.32
N ALA A 46 3.85 -2.39 4.66
CA ALA A 46 4.89 -1.82 3.80
C ALA A 46 6.08 -2.77 3.62
N HIS A 47 6.45 -3.52 4.65
CA HIS A 47 7.54 -4.49 4.60
C HIS A 47 7.23 -5.67 3.67
N VAL A 48 5.98 -6.16 3.67
CA VAL A 48 5.55 -7.22 2.73
C VAL A 48 5.68 -6.72 1.28
N TYR A 49 5.13 -5.56 0.95
CA TYR A 49 5.25 -4.99 -0.39
C TYR A 49 6.71 -4.75 -0.78
N ALA A 50 7.52 -4.18 0.13
CA ALA A 50 8.93 -3.93 -0.13
C ALA A 50 9.70 -5.23 -0.43
N ARG A 51 9.42 -6.33 0.29
CA ARG A 51 10.06 -7.62 0.04
C ARG A 51 9.62 -8.26 -1.27
N ILE A 52 8.35 -8.15 -1.63
CA ILE A 52 7.87 -8.62 -2.94
C ILE A 52 8.59 -7.87 -4.06
N MET A 53 8.62 -6.53 -4.02
CA MET A 53 9.30 -5.71 -5.03
C MET A 53 10.81 -5.96 -5.06
N GLN A 54 11.42 -6.17 -3.89
CA GLN A 54 12.84 -6.53 -3.80
C GLN A 54 13.12 -7.83 -4.57
N TYR A 55 12.38 -8.91 -4.28
CA TYR A 55 12.61 -10.20 -4.95
C TYR A 55 12.30 -10.14 -6.45
N GLN A 56 11.33 -9.33 -6.87
CA GLN A 56 11.07 -9.10 -8.30
C GLN A 56 12.25 -8.41 -8.98
N ALA A 57 12.78 -7.34 -8.36
CA ALA A 57 13.94 -6.63 -8.88
C ALA A 57 15.19 -7.53 -8.91
N GLU A 58 15.44 -8.30 -7.86
CA GLU A 58 16.56 -9.26 -7.80
C GLU A 58 16.43 -10.35 -8.88
N ALA A 59 15.22 -10.85 -9.12
CA ALA A 59 14.98 -11.83 -10.18
C ALA A 59 15.23 -11.25 -11.59
N GLN A 60 14.91 -9.97 -11.79
CA GLN A 60 15.06 -9.30 -13.08
C GLN A 60 16.49 -8.80 -13.35
N TYR A 61 17.13 -8.24 -12.34
CA TYR A 61 18.41 -7.52 -12.51
C TYR A 61 19.57 -8.14 -11.77
N GLY A 62 19.32 -9.03 -10.80
CA GLY A 62 20.35 -9.59 -9.93
C GLY A 62 21.42 -10.38 -10.67
N ALA A 63 21.06 -11.08 -11.75
CA ALA A 63 22.01 -11.81 -12.59
C ALA A 63 23.03 -10.90 -13.30
N TYR A 64 22.65 -9.63 -13.56
CA TYR A 64 23.50 -8.68 -14.29
C TYR A 64 24.34 -7.80 -13.34
N PHE A 65 23.78 -7.40 -12.21
CA PHE A 65 24.35 -6.36 -11.36
C PHE A 65 24.67 -6.83 -9.93
N GLY A 66 24.20 -8.02 -9.53
CA GLY A 66 24.35 -8.49 -8.16
C GLY A 66 23.81 -7.51 -7.14
N ASP A 67 24.39 -7.49 -5.94
CA ASP A 67 23.95 -6.60 -4.85
C ASP A 67 24.23 -5.13 -5.13
N SER A 68 25.13 -4.79 -6.08
CA SER A 68 25.47 -3.42 -6.44
C SER A 68 24.27 -2.67 -7.06
N MET A 69 23.29 -3.40 -7.60
CA MET A 69 22.07 -2.81 -8.17
C MET A 69 21.36 -1.85 -7.21
N TRP A 70 21.40 -2.13 -5.91
CA TRP A 70 20.67 -1.34 -4.92
C TRP A 70 21.23 0.07 -4.73
N SER A 71 22.54 0.25 -4.97
CA SER A 71 23.24 1.54 -4.91
C SER A 71 23.29 2.27 -6.26
N MET A 72 22.87 1.63 -7.37
CA MET A 72 22.87 2.25 -8.69
C MET A 72 21.94 3.46 -8.72
N GLN A 73 22.42 4.55 -9.32
CA GLN A 73 21.59 5.72 -9.59
C GLN A 73 20.62 5.41 -10.73
N VAL A 74 19.31 5.57 -10.46
CA VAL A 74 18.23 5.34 -11.43
C VAL A 74 17.50 6.63 -11.82
N GLY A 75 17.84 7.75 -11.20
CA GLY A 75 17.23 9.05 -11.50
C GLY A 75 17.73 10.15 -10.57
N THR A 76 17.05 11.29 -10.66
CA THR A 76 17.22 12.44 -9.76
C THR A 76 15.85 12.96 -9.33
N ASP A 77 15.76 13.47 -8.11
CA ASP A 77 14.54 14.13 -7.63
C ASP A 77 14.42 15.58 -8.19
N SER A 78 13.32 16.25 -7.87
CA SER A 78 13.06 17.63 -8.29
C SER A 78 14.09 18.66 -7.78
N LYS A 79 14.93 18.26 -6.82
CA LYS A 79 16.02 19.09 -6.25
C LYS A 79 17.40 18.69 -6.77
N GLY A 80 17.48 17.80 -7.78
CA GLY A 80 18.72 17.32 -8.36
C GLY A 80 19.48 16.28 -7.52
N LYS A 81 18.87 15.76 -6.42
CA LYS A 81 19.47 14.70 -5.60
C LYS A 81 19.37 13.36 -6.32
N LYS A 82 20.45 12.61 -6.33
CA LYS A 82 20.51 11.26 -6.90
C LYS A 82 19.56 10.32 -6.18
N ILE A 83 18.74 9.60 -6.94
CA ILE A 83 17.85 8.54 -6.46
C ILE A 83 18.50 7.21 -6.81
N THR A 84 18.73 6.36 -5.79
CA THR A 84 19.22 5.00 -5.98
C THR A 84 18.06 4.04 -6.27
N MET A 85 18.33 2.87 -6.84
CA MET A 85 17.34 1.79 -7.01
C MET A 85 16.65 1.47 -5.67
N GLN A 86 17.40 1.37 -4.57
CA GLN A 86 16.83 1.14 -3.25
C GLN A 86 15.82 2.23 -2.84
N GLN A 87 16.16 3.50 -3.07
CA GLN A 87 15.25 4.61 -2.75
C GLN A 87 14.02 4.58 -3.65
N SER A 88 14.21 4.36 -4.95
CA SER A 88 13.12 4.26 -5.93
C SER A 88 12.11 3.16 -5.56
N VAL A 89 12.58 1.98 -5.15
CA VAL A 89 11.70 0.90 -4.69
C VAL A 89 10.93 1.29 -3.43
N LYS A 90 11.59 1.92 -2.45
CA LYS A 90 10.91 2.41 -1.23
C LYS A 90 9.81 3.42 -1.55
N ASP A 91 10.11 4.39 -2.41
CA ASP A 91 9.15 5.43 -2.81
C ASP A 91 7.98 4.82 -3.58
N SER A 92 8.24 3.84 -4.45
CA SER A 92 7.21 3.10 -5.18
C SER A 92 6.28 2.35 -4.24
N VAL A 93 6.81 1.66 -3.21
CA VAL A 93 6.00 0.97 -2.20
C VAL A 93 5.08 1.96 -1.47
N ILE A 94 5.61 3.09 -1.01
CA ILE A 94 4.82 4.10 -0.30
C ILE A 94 3.72 4.67 -1.19
N ASN A 95 4.03 4.99 -2.45
CA ASN A 95 3.06 5.51 -3.40
C ASN A 95 1.98 4.48 -3.74
N GLN A 96 2.35 3.23 -3.95
CA GLN A 96 1.40 2.14 -4.20
C GLN A 96 0.44 1.95 -3.01
N LEU A 97 0.97 1.93 -1.78
CA LEU A 97 0.14 1.80 -0.58
C LEU A 97 -0.82 2.97 -0.42
N LYS A 98 -0.37 4.21 -0.66
CA LYS A 98 -1.24 5.39 -0.68
C LYS A 98 -2.38 5.24 -1.68
N GLN A 99 -2.08 4.82 -2.91
CA GLN A 99 -3.10 4.59 -3.93
C GLN A 99 -4.11 3.52 -3.52
N ILE A 100 -3.63 2.38 -3.03
CA ILE A 100 -4.50 1.29 -2.57
C ILE A 100 -5.43 1.79 -1.45
N LYS A 101 -4.89 2.47 -0.44
CA LYS A 101 -5.68 2.95 0.70
C LYS A 101 -6.73 3.99 0.30
N VAL A 102 -6.36 4.95 -0.55
CA VAL A 102 -7.33 5.95 -1.07
C VAL A 102 -8.43 5.27 -1.86
N LEU A 103 -8.08 4.44 -2.82
CA LEU A 103 -9.08 3.78 -3.66
C LEU A 103 -9.97 2.86 -2.84
N ALA A 104 -9.40 2.06 -1.93
CA ALA A 104 -10.17 1.17 -1.07
C ALA A 104 -11.13 1.93 -0.14
N ALA A 105 -10.73 3.11 0.37
CA ALA A 105 -11.58 3.96 1.20
C ALA A 105 -12.83 4.47 0.46
N HIS A 106 -12.75 4.60 -0.86
CA HIS A 106 -13.86 5.04 -1.73
C HIS A 106 -14.68 3.88 -2.32
N ALA A 107 -14.53 2.66 -1.84
CA ALA A 107 -15.23 1.50 -2.38
C ALA A 107 -16.76 1.66 -2.35
N ASP A 108 -17.31 2.20 -1.27
CA ASP A 108 -18.75 2.41 -1.13
C ASP A 108 -19.28 3.52 -2.07
N ASP A 109 -18.50 4.57 -2.36
CA ASP A 109 -18.87 5.65 -3.30
C ASP A 109 -19.08 5.14 -4.73
N TYR A 110 -18.44 4.02 -5.06
CA TYR A 110 -18.53 3.37 -6.37
C TYR A 110 -19.30 2.04 -6.34
N ASN A 111 -19.95 1.71 -5.21
CA ASN A 111 -20.66 0.44 -5.00
C ASN A 111 -19.77 -0.79 -5.26
N VAL A 112 -18.49 -0.71 -4.93
CA VAL A 112 -17.51 -1.78 -5.12
C VAL A 112 -17.47 -2.67 -3.89
N LYS A 113 -17.67 -3.98 -4.11
CA LYS A 113 -17.54 -5.03 -3.09
C LYS A 113 -16.90 -6.26 -3.72
N LEU A 114 -16.22 -7.06 -2.91
CA LEU A 114 -15.73 -8.37 -3.34
C LEU A 114 -16.88 -9.35 -3.47
N THR A 115 -17.00 -9.98 -4.63
CA THR A 115 -17.92 -11.08 -4.89
C THR A 115 -17.47 -12.36 -4.17
N LYS A 116 -18.36 -13.36 -4.07
CA LYS A 116 -18.01 -14.67 -3.54
C LYS A 116 -16.90 -15.37 -4.35
N SER A 117 -16.93 -15.21 -5.67
CA SER A 117 -15.90 -15.76 -6.57
C SER A 117 -14.53 -15.11 -6.32
N GLU A 118 -14.47 -13.77 -6.23
CA GLU A 118 -13.22 -13.05 -5.96
C GLU A 118 -12.62 -13.43 -4.59
N LYS A 119 -13.46 -13.52 -3.56
CA LYS A 119 -13.01 -14.00 -2.23
C LYS A 119 -12.42 -15.41 -2.28
N LYS A 120 -13.00 -16.31 -3.09
CA LYS A 120 -12.47 -17.66 -3.30
C LYS A 120 -11.13 -17.59 -4.02
N GLN A 121 -11.03 -16.84 -5.11
CA GLN A 121 -9.77 -16.67 -5.86
C GLN A 121 -8.66 -16.07 -5.01
N ILE A 122 -8.99 -15.08 -4.16
CA ILE A 122 -8.03 -14.51 -3.22
C ILE A 122 -7.50 -15.58 -2.26
N LYS A 123 -8.34 -16.40 -1.66
CA LYS A 123 -7.91 -17.49 -0.77
C LYS A 123 -7.01 -18.51 -1.49
N GLU A 124 -7.32 -18.83 -2.73
CA GLU A 124 -6.49 -19.71 -3.57
C GLU A 124 -5.13 -19.05 -3.85
N SER A 125 -5.11 -17.76 -4.19
CA SER A 125 -3.89 -16.97 -4.41
C SER A 125 -3.02 -16.88 -3.15
N VAL A 126 -3.62 -16.64 -1.99
CA VAL A 126 -2.91 -16.64 -0.68
C VAL A 126 -2.29 -18.01 -0.42
N THR A 127 -3.02 -19.08 -0.71
CA THR A 127 -2.54 -20.45 -0.52
C THR A 127 -1.37 -20.74 -1.46
N ALA A 128 -1.46 -20.32 -2.73
CA ALA A 128 -0.38 -20.46 -3.71
C ALA A 128 0.85 -19.65 -3.29
N PHE A 129 0.69 -18.39 -2.90
CA PHE A 129 1.75 -17.54 -2.40
C PHE A 129 2.48 -18.16 -1.20
N ALA A 130 1.73 -18.68 -0.22
CA ALA A 130 2.31 -19.32 0.96
C ALA A 130 3.07 -20.64 0.65
N LYS A 131 2.81 -21.27 -0.49
CA LYS A 131 3.53 -22.48 -0.95
C LYS A 131 4.73 -22.15 -1.84
N ASP A 132 4.69 -21.01 -2.54
CA ASP A 132 5.79 -20.57 -3.39
C ASP A 132 7.06 -20.26 -2.61
N SER A 133 8.22 -20.43 -3.25
CA SER A 133 9.53 -20.22 -2.62
C SER A 133 9.75 -18.77 -2.23
N THR A 134 9.35 -17.83 -3.08
CA THR A 134 9.45 -16.38 -2.82
C THR A 134 8.46 -15.96 -1.75
N GLY A 135 7.21 -16.42 -1.84
CA GLY A 135 6.17 -16.15 -0.84
C GLY A 135 6.57 -16.61 0.56
N LYS A 136 7.13 -17.83 0.69
CA LYS A 136 7.69 -18.31 1.96
C LYS A 136 8.77 -17.41 2.52
N LYS A 137 9.70 -16.94 1.67
CA LYS A 137 10.77 -16.01 2.08
C LYS A 137 10.19 -14.66 2.53
N VAL A 138 9.21 -14.12 1.79
CA VAL A 138 8.52 -12.88 2.17
C VAL A 138 7.87 -13.04 3.54
N MET A 139 6.99 -14.03 3.70
CA MET A 139 6.26 -14.26 4.95
C MET A 139 7.22 -14.45 6.14
N LYS A 140 8.28 -15.26 5.98
CA LYS A 140 9.30 -15.45 7.02
C LYS A 140 10.02 -14.15 7.40
N LYS A 141 10.42 -13.33 6.41
CA LYS A 141 11.18 -12.08 6.65
C LYS A 141 10.34 -10.95 7.22
N THR A 142 9.05 -10.98 6.98
CA THR A 142 8.11 -9.93 7.41
C THR A 142 7.25 -10.37 8.60
N GLU A 143 7.38 -11.64 9.01
CA GLU A 143 6.52 -12.25 10.04
C GLU A 143 5.02 -12.17 9.69
N ALA A 144 4.70 -12.01 8.40
CA ALA A 144 3.34 -11.97 7.92
C ALA A 144 2.74 -13.37 7.90
N ASP A 145 1.53 -13.48 8.42
CA ASP A 145 0.70 -14.67 8.30
C ASP A 145 -0.18 -14.65 7.04
N LYS A 146 -0.98 -15.68 6.86
CA LYS A 146 -1.90 -15.76 5.71
C LYS A 146 -3.01 -14.71 5.79
N ASP A 147 -3.42 -14.32 6.97
CA ASP A 147 -4.50 -13.33 7.16
C ASP A 147 -4.02 -11.95 6.73
N MET A 148 -2.77 -11.58 7.08
CA MET A 148 -2.14 -10.37 6.56
C MET A 148 -2.04 -10.39 5.03
N ILE A 149 -1.57 -11.47 4.44
CA ILE A 149 -1.48 -11.60 2.98
C ILE A 149 -2.86 -11.51 2.33
N GLN A 150 -3.88 -12.16 2.92
CA GLN A 150 -5.26 -12.09 2.43
C GLN A 150 -5.80 -10.66 2.46
N LYS A 151 -5.61 -9.94 3.56
CA LYS A 151 -5.98 -8.53 3.68
C LYS A 151 -5.38 -7.67 2.55
N LEU A 152 -4.08 -7.84 2.28
CA LEU A 152 -3.40 -7.08 1.23
C LEU A 152 -3.97 -7.39 -0.16
N TYR A 153 -4.28 -8.66 -0.46
CA TYR A 153 -4.93 -9.04 -1.71
C TYR A 153 -6.35 -8.49 -1.83
N GLU A 154 -7.13 -8.51 -0.74
CA GLU A 154 -8.49 -7.96 -0.70
C GLU A 154 -8.49 -6.45 -0.95
N GLU A 155 -7.65 -5.70 -0.24
CA GLU A 155 -7.51 -4.25 -0.42
C GLU A 155 -7.06 -3.88 -1.83
N SER A 156 -6.07 -4.60 -2.37
CA SER A 156 -5.57 -4.38 -3.73
C SER A 156 -6.64 -4.68 -4.80
N THR A 157 -7.43 -5.74 -4.59
CA THR A 157 -8.52 -6.09 -5.51
C THR A 157 -9.63 -5.04 -5.47
N ILE A 158 -10.01 -4.57 -4.28
CA ILE A 158 -11.00 -3.49 -4.11
C ILE A 158 -10.48 -2.22 -4.80
N ALA A 159 -9.25 -1.81 -4.55
CA ALA A 159 -8.64 -0.63 -5.15
C ALA A 159 -8.65 -0.70 -6.69
N SER A 160 -8.30 -1.85 -7.26
CA SER A 160 -8.35 -2.08 -8.71
C SER A 160 -9.77 -1.94 -9.27
N LYS A 161 -10.78 -2.48 -8.58
CA LYS A 161 -12.18 -2.37 -8.99
C LYS A 161 -12.69 -0.92 -8.92
N VAL A 162 -12.31 -0.19 -7.88
CA VAL A 162 -12.64 1.25 -7.76
C VAL A 162 -12.02 2.04 -8.90
N MET A 163 -10.75 1.80 -9.20
CA MET A 163 -10.08 2.45 -10.33
C MET A 163 -10.81 2.17 -11.66
N GLN A 164 -11.20 0.92 -11.91
CA GLN A 164 -11.98 0.58 -13.10
C GLN A 164 -13.34 1.29 -13.13
N ALA A 165 -14.03 1.40 -12.00
CA ALA A 165 -15.28 2.13 -11.90
C ALA A 165 -15.11 3.64 -12.19
N ILE A 166 -14.02 4.24 -11.70
CA ILE A 166 -13.65 5.64 -11.98
C ILE A 166 -13.43 5.84 -13.48
N ILE A 167 -12.61 5.00 -14.12
CA ILE A 167 -12.30 5.08 -15.55
C ILE A 167 -13.58 4.96 -16.37
N LYS A 168 -14.43 3.98 -16.05
CA LYS A 168 -15.72 3.78 -16.72
C LYS A 168 -16.65 5.00 -16.58
N LYS A 169 -16.71 5.60 -15.39
CA LYS A 169 -17.54 6.80 -15.11
C LYS A 169 -16.99 8.04 -15.82
N ALA A 170 -15.67 8.17 -15.92
CA ALA A 170 -15.02 9.29 -16.59
C ALA A 170 -15.15 9.22 -18.11
N ASN A 171 -15.65 8.11 -18.68
CA ASN A 171 -15.83 7.89 -20.13
C ASN A 171 -14.58 8.28 -20.94
N VAL A 172 -13.39 7.94 -20.40
CA VAL A 172 -12.11 8.23 -21.06
C VAL A 172 -11.99 7.30 -22.27
N THR A 173 -12.05 7.87 -23.47
CA THR A 173 -11.72 7.21 -24.71
C THR A 173 -10.32 7.63 -25.12
N VAL A 174 -9.38 6.70 -25.13
CA VAL A 174 -8.05 6.97 -25.72
C VAL A 174 -8.21 6.88 -27.23
N THR A 175 -7.85 7.96 -27.95
CA THR A 175 -7.81 7.97 -29.40
C THR A 175 -6.40 7.67 -29.86
N ASP A 176 -6.24 7.12 -31.07
CA ASP A 176 -4.93 6.76 -31.63
C ASP A 176 -4.02 7.97 -31.91
N ASP A 177 -4.52 9.20 -31.66
CA ASP A 177 -3.79 10.46 -31.85
C ASP A 177 -3.14 10.99 -30.54
N GLU A 178 -3.22 10.25 -29.42
CA GLU A 178 -2.55 10.52 -28.14
C GLU A 178 -1.42 9.50 -27.90
#